data_2b81132f6da1ce19f380a2f914839e21
#
_entry.id   2b81132f6da1ce19f380a2f914839e21
#
_cell.length_a   1.000
_cell.length_b   1.000
_cell.length_c   1.000
_cell.angle_alpha   90.00
_cell.angle_beta   90.00
_cell.angle_gamma   90.00
#
_symmetry.space_group_name_H-M   'P 1'
#
loop_
_entity.id
_entity.type
_entity.pdbx_description
1 polymer ?
#
loop_
_entity_poly.entity_id
_entity_poly.type
_entity_poly.pdbx_seq_one_letter_code
_entity_poly.pdbx_strand_id
1 'polypeptide(L)'
;MGKWRKRMRIGCLSTFVLFIVLSQVVSGCVSFTMSDAKVDKYFESETNKPISKFYEVDGYAMHYMYQDMGEDASLVFVHGTPGSWDAFISYFKEDTLTDRANIVSPDRPGFGKSSYGKPIRSLEEQSALLKPMLEAIPAPRVLIGHSLGGPVVARMAMDYPELVDGIIMLAPALAPALEPNEDWFRIPMRWPVIGALAPKIFRISNEELVFLDEELELMLPLWKDLTMPSMVIQGGKDMLVDPGNAAFADSMLVNAPKDIVFLEESNHFIPWSNSDLVKKKILEMLKQIKGDTLR
;
A
#
# COMPACT_ATOMS: atom_id res chain seq x y z
N MET A 1 -6.37 -15.60 -55.82
CA MET A 1 -6.83 -15.51 -54.38
C MET A 1 -5.69 -15.47 -53.37
N GLY A 2 -4.44 -15.86 -53.66
CA GLY A 2 -3.36 -15.94 -52.66
C GLY A 2 -2.73 -14.59 -52.20
N LYS A 3 -2.55 -13.63 -53.11
CA LYS A 3 -1.85 -12.36 -52.78
C LYS A 3 -2.67 -11.41 -51.89
N TRP A 4 -4.00 -11.42 -52.01
CA TRP A 4 -4.89 -10.57 -51.21
C TRP A 4 -5.01 -11.05 -49.76
N ARG A 5 -5.11 -12.35 -49.54
CA ARG A 5 -5.09 -12.97 -48.19
C ARG A 5 -3.74 -12.75 -47.47
N LYS A 6 -2.63 -12.73 -48.22
CA LYS A 6 -1.30 -12.46 -47.63
C LYS A 6 -1.15 -10.99 -47.21
N ARG A 7 -1.64 -10.03 -48.03
CA ARG A 7 -1.66 -8.59 -47.68
C ARG A 7 -2.58 -8.29 -46.51
N MET A 8 -3.75 -8.92 -46.40
CA MET A 8 -4.67 -8.76 -45.29
C MET A 8 -4.08 -9.32 -43.99
N ARG A 9 -3.37 -10.45 -44.00
CA ARG A 9 -2.67 -11.01 -42.86
C ARG A 9 -1.52 -10.13 -42.36
N ILE A 10 -0.75 -9.55 -43.30
CA ILE A 10 0.34 -8.62 -42.97
C ILE A 10 -0.24 -7.30 -42.38
N GLY A 11 -1.34 -6.80 -42.94
CA GLY A 11 -2.01 -5.60 -42.41
C GLY A 11 -2.55 -5.82 -40.99
N CYS A 12 -3.22 -6.95 -40.71
CA CYS A 12 -3.69 -7.29 -39.36
C CYS A 12 -2.55 -7.47 -38.37
N LEU A 13 -1.44 -8.10 -38.76
CA LEU A 13 -0.29 -8.30 -37.90
C LEU A 13 0.40 -6.96 -37.57
N SER A 14 0.56 -6.08 -38.55
CA SER A 14 1.17 -4.75 -38.33
C SER A 14 0.29 -3.85 -37.49
N THR A 15 -1.04 -3.90 -37.66
CA THR A 15 -1.98 -3.15 -36.83
C THR A 15 -1.97 -3.65 -35.39
N PHE A 16 -1.89 -4.96 -35.17
CA PHE A 16 -1.80 -5.57 -33.87
C PHE A 16 -0.47 -5.23 -33.16
N VAL A 17 0.65 -5.30 -33.87
CA VAL A 17 1.97 -4.88 -33.36
C VAL A 17 1.97 -3.38 -33.02
N LEU A 18 1.40 -2.55 -33.89
CA LEU A 18 1.28 -1.10 -33.63
C LEU A 18 0.43 -0.83 -32.37
N PHE A 19 -0.66 -1.57 -32.19
CA PHE A 19 -1.51 -1.44 -30.99
C PHE A 19 -0.74 -1.86 -29.73
N ILE A 20 0.04 -2.94 -29.76
CA ILE A 20 0.91 -3.34 -28.63
C ILE A 20 1.95 -2.25 -28.35
N VAL A 21 2.62 -1.73 -29.38
CA VAL A 21 3.63 -0.67 -29.22
C VAL A 21 2.97 0.60 -28.63
N LEU A 22 1.80 0.99 -29.13
CA LEU A 22 1.05 2.13 -28.60
C LEU A 22 0.65 1.91 -27.15
N SER A 23 0.18 0.70 -26.78
CA SER A 23 -0.17 0.36 -25.40
C SER A 23 1.04 0.42 -24.47
N GLN A 24 2.23 -0.01 -24.94
CA GLN A 24 3.49 0.10 -24.18
C GLN A 24 3.95 1.56 -24.00
N VAL A 25 3.78 2.40 -25.02
CA VAL A 25 4.06 3.84 -24.94
C VAL A 25 3.11 4.51 -23.94
N VAL A 26 1.81 4.22 -24.02
CA VAL A 26 0.82 4.70 -23.06
C VAL A 26 1.11 4.17 -21.65
N SER A 27 1.52 2.90 -21.54
CA SER A 27 1.96 2.27 -20.29
C SER A 27 3.12 3.01 -19.62
N GLY A 28 4.09 3.49 -20.43
CA GLY A 28 5.21 4.29 -19.93
C GLY A 28 4.80 5.69 -19.45
N CYS A 29 3.62 6.18 -19.89
CA CYS A 29 3.07 7.46 -19.49
C CYS A 29 2.14 7.37 -18.27
N VAL A 30 1.67 6.17 -17.91
CA VAL A 30 0.84 5.96 -16.71
C VAL A 30 1.76 5.64 -15.53
N SER A 31 2.12 6.69 -14.79
CA SER A 31 2.84 6.56 -13.52
C SER A 31 1.90 6.97 -12.39
N PHE A 32 1.80 6.13 -11.37
CA PHE A 32 1.15 6.47 -10.11
C PHE A 32 2.12 7.16 -9.13
N THR A 33 3.33 7.45 -9.59
CA THR A 33 4.37 8.13 -8.80
C THR A 33 4.62 9.52 -9.36
N MET A 34 4.63 10.52 -8.51
CA MET A 34 4.98 11.89 -8.87
C MET A 34 6.44 11.97 -9.32
N SER A 35 6.71 12.79 -10.34
CA SER A 35 8.09 13.11 -10.72
C SER A 35 8.76 13.96 -9.64
N ASP A 36 10.09 13.85 -9.50
CA ASP A 36 10.85 14.60 -8.49
C ASP A 36 10.60 16.11 -8.59
N ALA A 37 10.53 16.67 -9.82
CA ALA A 37 10.20 18.08 -10.02
C ALA A 37 8.80 18.49 -9.51
N LYS A 38 7.81 17.58 -9.56
CA LYS A 38 6.49 17.83 -8.97
C LYS A 38 6.53 17.75 -7.44
N VAL A 39 7.31 16.82 -6.89
CA VAL A 39 7.54 16.69 -5.45
C VAL A 39 8.22 17.94 -4.91
N ASP A 40 9.30 18.39 -5.55
CA ASP A 40 10.02 19.61 -5.18
C ASP A 40 9.11 20.83 -5.17
N LYS A 41 8.26 20.96 -6.21
CA LYS A 41 7.27 22.03 -6.31
C LYS A 41 6.19 21.91 -5.23
N TYR A 42 5.72 20.69 -4.93
CA TYR A 42 4.69 20.49 -3.90
C TYR A 42 5.18 20.91 -2.51
N PHE A 43 6.45 20.68 -2.21
CA PHE A 43 7.09 21.02 -0.93
C PHE A 43 7.93 22.31 -0.98
N GLU A 44 7.78 23.17 -2.01
CA GLU A 44 8.67 24.36 -2.16
C GLU A 44 8.60 25.32 -0.98
N SER A 45 7.42 25.42 -0.30
CA SER A 45 7.19 26.27 0.86
C SER A 45 7.60 25.64 2.19
N GLU A 46 7.86 24.32 2.21
CA GLU A 46 8.14 23.61 3.45
C GLU A 46 9.60 23.77 3.88
N THR A 47 9.82 24.02 5.18
CA THR A 47 11.16 24.11 5.77
C THR A 47 11.80 22.72 5.85
N ASN A 48 11.04 21.73 6.35
CA ASN A 48 11.48 20.34 6.49
C ASN A 48 10.90 19.51 5.34
N LYS A 49 11.59 19.51 4.20
CA LYS A 49 11.15 18.74 3.03
C LYS A 49 11.44 17.26 3.20
N PRO A 50 10.52 16.38 2.75
CA PRO A 50 10.82 14.96 2.72
C PRO A 50 11.96 14.66 1.73
N ILE A 51 12.80 13.70 2.07
CA ILE A 51 13.93 13.24 1.27
C ILE A 51 13.75 11.79 0.83
N SER A 52 14.19 11.48 -0.39
CA SER A 52 14.27 10.11 -0.89
C SER A 52 15.39 9.36 -0.18
N LYS A 53 15.06 8.21 0.41
CA LYS A 53 16.00 7.26 0.99
C LYS A 53 15.96 5.96 0.20
N PHE A 54 17.11 5.31 0.07
CA PHE A 54 17.26 4.03 -0.62
C PHE A 54 18.09 3.06 0.23
N TYR A 55 17.78 1.78 0.08
CA TYR A 55 18.58 0.68 0.61
C TYR A 55 18.44 -0.55 -0.31
N GLU A 56 19.40 -1.45 -0.19
CA GLU A 56 19.41 -2.72 -0.90
C GLU A 56 19.17 -3.86 0.10
N VAL A 57 18.27 -4.76 -0.24
CA VAL A 57 17.98 -5.96 0.57
C VAL A 57 17.53 -7.09 -0.37
N ASP A 58 18.14 -8.26 -0.25
CA ASP A 58 17.82 -9.48 -1.02
C ASP A 58 17.74 -9.27 -2.55
N GLY A 59 18.58 -8.37 -3.09
CA GLY A 59 18.63 -8.04 -4.51
C GLY A 59 17.50 -7.11 -4.98
N TYR A 60 16.79 -6.49 -4.03
CA TYR A 60 15.79 -5.43 -4.28
C TYR A 60 16.35 -4.08 -3.85
N ALA A 61 16.31 -3.10 -4.75
CA ALA A 61 16.45 -1.69 -4.41
C ALA A 61 15.13 -1.20 -3.83
N MET A 62 15.13 -0.79 -2.58
CA MET A 62 13.96 -0.29 -1.88
C MET A 62 14.05 1.22 -1.68
N HIS A 63 12.93 1.90 -1.80
CA HIS A 63 12.79 3.35 -1.68
C HIS A 63 11.72 3.72 -0.67
N TYR A 64 11.97 4.79 0.09
CA TYR A 64 10.96 5.46 0.90
C TYR A 64 11.22 6.96 0.98
N MET A 65 10.16 7.74 1.14
CA MET A 65 10.26 9.15 1.50
C MET A 65 10.30 9.27 3.02
N TYR A 66 11.21 10.09 3.51
CA TYR A 66 11.40 10.37 4.93
C TYR A 66 11.42 11.87 5.18
N GLN A 67 10.53 12.33 6.06
CA GLN A 67 10.54 13.70 6.56
C GLN A 67 10.96 13.69 8.02
N ASP A 68 12.16 14.18 8.26
CA ASP A 68 12.72 14.30 9.61
C ASP A 68 12.18 15.57 10.28
N MET A 69 11.41 15.36 11.32
CA MET A 69 10.84 16.44 12.13
C MET A 69 11.58 16.62 13.48
N GLY A 70 12.61 15.81 13.72
CA GLY A 70 13.36 15.80 14.98
C GLY A 70 12.58 15.14 16.13
N GLU A 71 11.52 14.39 15.82
CA GLU A 71 10.65 13.74 16.77
C GLU A 71 11.11 12.31 17.09
N ASP A 72 10.77 11.84 18.31
CA ASP A 72 11.09 10.46 18.72
C ASP A 72 10.17 9.40 18.14
N ALA A 73 9.03 9.80 17.52
CA ALA A 73 8.08 8.87 16.92
C ALA A 73 8.13 8.91 15.40
N SER A 74 7.68 7.81 14.76
CA SER A 74 7.56 7.71 13.32
C SER A 74 6.17 7.19 12.91
N LEU A 75 5.54 7.86 11.93
CA LEU A 75 4.32 7.43 11.26
C LEU A 75 4.69 6.88 9.89
N VAL A 76 4.40 5.60 9.65
CA VAL A 76 4.75 4.88 8.42
C VAL A 76 3.50 4.61 7.60
N PHE A 77 3.36 5.26 6.45
CA PHE A 77 2.19 5.14 5.58
C PHE A 77 2.46 4.17 4.42
N VAL A 78 1.76 3.03 4.41
CA VAL A 78 1.93 1.96 3.41
C VAL A 78 0.75 1.94 2.45
N HIS A 79 1.05 2.17 1.16
CA HIS A 79 0.04 2.30 0.11
C HIS A 79 -0.61 0.96 -0.28
N GLY A 80 -1.81 1.04 -0.88
CA GLY A 80 -2.51 -0.09 -1.49
C GLY A 80 -1.97 -0.48 -2.87
N THR A 81 -2.79 -1.18 -3.65
CA THR A 81 -2.43 -1.61 -5.01
C THR A 81 -3.48 -1.19 -6.04
N PRO A 82 -3.08 -0.57 -7.19
CA PRO A 82 -1.77 0.03 -7.42
C PRO A 82 -1.55 1.29 -6.60
N GLY A 83 -0.28 1.61 -6.29
CA GLY A 83 0.05 2.82 -5.53
C GLY A 83 1.54 3.13 -5.50
N SER A 84 1.88 4.15 -4.75
CA SER A 84 3.24 4.54 -4.42
C SER A 84 3.22 5.43 -3.16
N TRP A 85 4.37 5.81 -2.65
CA TRP A 85 4.52 6.61 -1.43
C TRP A 85 3.66 7.90 -1.45
N ASP A 86 3.49 8.53 -2.61
CA ASP A 86 2.79 9.80 -2.77
C ASP A 86 1.25 9.70 -2.66
N ALA A 87 0.72 8.49 -2.51
CA ALA A 87 -0.67 8.30 -2.10
C ALA A 87 -0.99 9.03 -0.79
N PHE A 88 0.02 9.19 0.07
CA PHE A 88 -0.10 9.87 1.36
C PHE A 88 0.61 11.22 1.43
N ILE A 89 0.93 11.82 0.27
CA ILE A 89 1.73 13.06 0.20
C ILE A 89 1.14 14.21 1.03
N SER A 90 -0.19 14.30 1.16
CA SER A 90 -0.85 15.33 1.95
C SER A 90 -0.54 15.24 3.44
N TYR A 91 -0.31 14.04 3.96
CA TYR A 91 0.01 13.84 5.37
C TYR A 91 1.38 14.39 5.78
N PHE A 92 2.28 14.57 4.82
CA PHE A 92 3.57 15.21 5.03
C PHE A 92 3.48 16.73 5.30
N LYS A 93 2.32 17.33 5.06
CA LYS A 93 2.05 18.77 5.31
C LYS A 93 1.05 18.99 6.44
N GLU A 94 0.73 17.98 7.20
CA GLU A 94 -0.23 18.07 8.29
C GLU A 94 0.49 18.43 9.60
N ASP A 95 0.52 19.70 9.96
CA ASP A 95 1.21 20.22 11.14
C ASP A 95 0.86 19.44 12.42
N THR A 96 -0.40 19.02 12.56
CA THR A 96 -0.84 18.24 13.72
C THR A 96 -0.14 16.89 13.85
N LEU A 97 0.37 16.34 12.77
CA LEU A 97 1.15 15.09 12.73
C LEU A 97 2.65 15.37 12.78
N THR A 98 3.11 16.30 11.95
CA THR A 98 4.54 16.64 11.81
C THR A 98 5.12 17.29 13.09
N ASP A 99 4.29 17.94 13.90
CA ASP A 99 4.67 18.43 15.26
C ASP A 99 4.84 17.32 16.31
N ARG A 100 4.62 16.04 15.95
CA ARG A 100 4.59 14.91 16.90
C ARG A 100 5.31 13.68 16.45
N ALA A 101 5.63 13.57 15.14
CA ALA A 101 6.27 12.40 14.58
C ALA A 101 6.97 12.72 13.26
N ASN A 102 7.99 11.94 12.94
CA ASN A 102 8.57 11.88 11.61
C ASN A 102 7.59 11.17 10.67
N ILE A 103 7.52 11.60 9.42
CA ILE A 103 6.63 11.01 8.42
C ILE A 103 7.43 10.17 7.44
N VAL A 104 6.99 8.92 7.26
CA VAL A 104 7.65 7.93 6.40
C VAL A 104 6.63 7.32 5.46
N SER A 105 6.97 7.17 4.19
CA SER A 105 6.13 6.44 3.26
C SER A 105 6.99 5.66 2.27
N PRO A 106 7.02 4.32 2.35
CA PRO A 106 7.73 3.50 1.38
C PRO A 106 6.96 3.35 0.07
N ASP A 107 7.70 3.14 -1.00
CA ASP A 107 7.21 2.40 -2.15
C ASP A 107 7.29 0.91 -1.83
N ARG A 108 6.16 0.19 -1.86
CA ARG A 108 6.18 -1.26 -1.68
C ARG A 108 6.96 -1.95 -2.80
N PRO A 109 7.50 -3.17 -2.57
CA PRO A 109 8.27 -3.89 -3.58
C PRO A 109 7.54 -3.96 -4.93
N GLY A 110 8.23 -3.61 -6.01
CA GLY A 110 7.69 -3.59 -7.37
C GLY A 110 7.01 -2.29 -7.78
N PHE A 111 6.71 -1.38 -6.85
CA PHE A 111 6.05 -0.10 -7.10
C PHE A 111 7.00 1.09 -6.98
N GLY A 112 6.57 2.25 -7.48
CA GLY A 112 7.31 3.49 -7.37
C GLY A 112 8.77 3.39 -7.83
N LYS A 113 9.68 3.68 -6.92
CA LYS A 113 11.14 3.54 -7.13
C LYS A 113 11.71 2.23 -6.50
N SER A 114 10.86 1.39 -5.88
CA SER A 114 11.27 0.12 -5.27
C SER A 114 11.26 -1.01 -6.27
N SER A 115 12.41 -1.26 -6.95
CA SER A 115 12.58 -2.33 -7.95
C SER A 115 11.40 -2.44 -8.92
N TYR A 116 10.96 -1.32 -9.48
CA TYR A 116 9.74 -1.19 -10.28
C TYR A 116 9.56 -2.30 -11.34
N GLY A 117 8.47 -3.02 -11.21
CA GLY A 117 8.12 -4.11 -12.14
C GLY A 117 8.59 -5.49 -11.71
N LYS A 118 9.09 -5.64 -10.49
CA LYS A 118 9.35 -6.93 -9.85
C LYS A 118 8.33 -7.14 -8.74
N PRO A 119 7.11 -7.61 -9.02
CA PRO A 119 6.07 -7.78 -8.00
C PRO A 119 6.48 -8.86 -6.99
N ILE A 120 6.12 -8.65 -5.74
CA ILE A 120 6.22 -9.62 -4.66
C ILE A 120 4.80 -10.00 -4.24
N ARG A 121 4.46 -11.28 -4.31
CA ARG A 121 3.15 -11.82 -3.93
C ARG A 121 3.07 -12.03 -2.43
N SER A 122 4.11 -12.65 -1.88
CA SER A 122 4.15 -13.00 -0.47
C SER A 122 4.15 -11.77 0.43
N LEU A 123 3.18 -11.72 1.35
CA LEU A 123 3.10 -10.69 2.38
C LEU A 123 4.27 -10.79 3.36
N GLU A 124 4.77 -12.01 3.61
CA GLU A 124 5.98 -12.24 4.41
C GLU A 124 7.23 -11.64 3.76
N GLU A 125 7.40 -11.89 2.46
CA GLU A 125 8.53 -11.33 1.72
C GLU A 125 8.44 -9.80 1.64
N GLN A 126 7.23 -9.23 1.42
CA GLN A 126 7.04 -7.78 1.48
C GLN A 126 7.39 -7.21 2.85
N SER A 127 6.96 -7.87 3.93
CA SER A 127 7.30 -7.53 5.31
C SER A 127 8.82 -7.53 5.54
N ALA A 128 9.50 -8.59 5.11
CA ALA A 128 10.96 -8.73 5.24
C ALA A 128 11.72 -7.64 4.47
N LEU A 129 11.28 -7.32 3.25
CA LEU A 129 11.90 -6.26 2.44
C LEU A 129 11.71 -4.86 3.03
N LEU A 130 10.64 -4.62 3.81
CA LEU A 130 10.38 -3.34 4.47
C LEU A 130 11.02 -3.22 5.86
N LYS A 131 11.47 -4.32 6.46
CA LYS A 131 12.08 -4.34 7.79
C LYS A 131 13.26 -3.36 7.96
N PRO A 132 14.26 -3.29 7.03
CA PRO A 132 15.41 -2.40 7.21
C PRO A 132 15.02 -0.92 7.31
N MET A 133 13.91 -0.51 6.67
CA MET A 133 13.37 0.84 6.83
C MET A 133 12.89 1.07 8.27
N LEU A 134 12.18 0.09 8.89
CA LEU A 134 11.74 0.22 10.27
C LEU A 134 12.92 0.33 11.24
N GLU A 135 13.96 -0.45 11.01
CA GLU A 135 15.19 -0.41 11.84
C GLU A 135 15.93 0.94 11.75
N ALA A 136 15.76 1.66 10.62
CA ALA A 136 16.44 2.92 10.34
C ALA A 136 15.71 4.18 10.85
N ILE A 137 14.51 4.05 11.39
CA ILE A 137 13.67 5.18 11.83
C ILE A 137 13.42 5.14 13.34
N PRO A 138 13.19 6.30 14.00
CA PRO A 138 12.91 6.37 15.44
C PRO A 138 11.66 5.59 15.85
N ALA A 139 11.67 5.03 17.06
CA ALA A 139 10.52 4.47 17.76
C ALA A 139 9.94 5.51 18.73
N PRO A 140 8.65 5.46 19.14
CA PRO A 140 7.68 4.44 18.72
C PRO A 140 7.24 4.58 17.25
N ARG A 141 6.91 3.44 16.62
CA ARG A 141 6.53 3.36 15.22
C ARG A 141 5.07 2.94 15.08
N VAL A 142 4.27 3.80 14.46
CA VAL A 142 2.87 3.48 14.10
C VAL A 142 2.80 3.25 12.60
N LEU A 143 2.35 2.08 12.18
CA LEU A 143 2.19 1.73 10.78
C LEU A 143 0.74 1.97 10.35
N ILE A 144 0.55 2.68 9.25
CA ILE A 144 -0.74 3.02 8.68
C ILE A 144 -0.83 2.41 7.28
N GLY A 145 -1.66 1.38 7.09
CA GLY A 145 -1.82 0.68 5.81
C GLY A 145 -3.19 0.92 5.19
N HIS A 146 -3.23 1.23 3.89
CA HIS A 146 -4.49 1.37 3.15
C HIS A 146 -4.69 0.20 2.19
N SER A 147 -5.93 -0.33 2.12
CA SER A 147 -6.28 -1.41 1.18
C SER A 147 -5.33 -2.61 1.36
N LEU A 148 -4.64 -3.08 0.32
CA LEU A 148 -3.59 -4.11 0.41
C LEU A 148 -2.41 -3.71 1.31
N GLY A 149 -2.17 -2.41 1.55
CA GLY A 149 -1.23 -1.96 2.57
C GLY A 149 -1.64 -2.37 3.99
N GLY A 150 -2.94 -2.63 4.23
CA GLY A 150 -3.46 -3.10 5.52
C GLY A 150 -2.88 -4.46 5.94
N PRO A 151 -3.03 -5.52 5.15
CA PRO A 151 -2.41 -6.81 5.48
C PRO A 151 -0.88 -6.75 5.49
N VAL A 152 -0.25 -5.87 4.69
CA VAL A 152 1.21 -5.67 4.75
C VAL A 152 1.64 -5.16 6.13
N VAL A 153 0.99 -4.09 6.67
CA VAL A 153 1.35 -3.59 8.01
C VAL A 153 0.99 -4.56 9.12
N ALA A 154 -0.11 -5.32 8.97
CA ALA A 154 -0.46 -6.37 9.91
C ALA A 154 0.62 -7.48 9.90
N ARG A 155 1.09 -7.91 8.73
CA ARG A 155 2.16 -8.89 8.60
C ARG A 155 3.49 -8.39 9.17
N MET A 156 3.85 -7.13 8.93
CA MET A 156 5.04 -6.52 9.54
C MET A 156 4.96 -6.54 11.07
N ALA A 157 3.78 -6.29 11.66
CA ALA A 157 3.58 -6.33 13.09
C ALA A 157 3.60 -7.77 13.66
N MET A 158 3.17 -8.76 12.87
CA MET A 158 3.26 -10.20 13.21
C MET A 158 4.70 -10.70 13.18
N ASP A 159 5.47 -10.32 12.14
CA ASP A 159 6.84 -10.78 11.93
C ASP A 159 7.86 -10.08 12.84
N TYR A 160 7.63 -8.79 13.16
CA TYR A 160 8.55 -7.91 13.89
C TYR A 160 7.85 -7.10 14.98
N PRO A 161 7.22 -7.77 15.97
CA PRO A 161 6.45 -7.09 17.01
C PRO A 161 7.30 -6.12 17.86
N GLU A 162 8.62 -6.31 17.92
CA GLU A 162 9.55 -5.41 18.63
C GLU A 162 9.84 -4.11 17.84
N LEU A 163 9.50 -4.07 16.56
CA LEU A 163 9.69 -2.89 15.69
C LEU A 163 8.40 -2.10 15.47
N VAL A 164 7.24 -2.59 15.93
CA VAL A 164 5.93 -2.00 15.65
C VAL A 164 5.18 -1.75 16.96
N ASP A 165 4.92 -0.49 17.26
CA ASP A 165 4.25 -0.08 18.50
C ASP A 165 2.74 0.07 18.34
N GLY A 166 2.22 0.16 17.10
CA GLY A 166 0.80 0.21 16.80
C GLY A 166 0.52 0.13 15.30
N ILE A 167 -0.68 -0.35 14.94
CA ILE A 167 -1.13 -0.44 13.56
C ILE A 167 -2.49 0.20 13.34
N ILE A 168 -2.66 0.89 12.22
CA ILE A 168 -3.92 1.45 11.75
C ILE A 168 -4.16 0.94 10.32
N MET A 169 -5.26 0.26 10.12
CA MET A 169 -5.61 -0.33 8.84
C MET A 169 -6.84 0.39 8.27
N LEU A 170 -6.69 1.01 7.11
CA LEU A 170 -7.68 1.84 6.44
C LEU A 170 -8.28 1.10 5.25
N ALA A 171 -9.57 0.77 5.29
CA ALA A 171 -10.25 -0.04 4.26
C ALA A 171 -9.45 -1.29 3.86
N PRO A 172 -8.98 -2.12 4.84
CA PRO A 172 -8.00 -3.16 4.58
C PRO A 172 -8.63 -4.44 4.03
N ALA A 173 -7.93 -5.13 3.12
CA ALA A 173 -8.25 -6.48 2.65
C ALA A 173 -7.61 -7.50 3.61
N LEU A 174 -8.37 -8.13 4.51
CA LEU A 174 -7.84 -8.97 5.58
C LEU A 174 -8.36 -10.41 5.59
N ALA A 175 -9.60 -10.59 5.13
CA ALA A 175 -10.30 -11.87 5.22
C ALA A 175 -10.17 -12.65 3.91
N PRO A 176 -9.53 -13.83 3.89
CA PRO A 176 -9.40 -14.63 2.66
C PRO A 176 -10.76 -14.93 2.01
N ALA A 177 -11.76 -15.26 2.83
CA ALA A 177 -13.10 -15.62 2.37
C ALA A 177 -13.90 -14.46 1.76
N LEU A 178 -13.45 -13.22 1.91
CA LEU A 178 -14.08 -12.02 1.38
C LEU A 178 -13.38 -11.49 0.13
N GLU A 179 -12.26 -12.09 -0.27
CA GLU A 179 -11.60 -11.70 -1.52
C GLU A 179 -12.47 -12.06 -2.73
N PRO A 180 -12.63 -11.13 -3.68
CA PRO A 180 -13.48 -11.36 -4.84
C PRO A 180 -12.87 -12.42 -5.77
N ASN A 181 -13.68 -13.36 -6.24
CA ASN A 181 -13.25 -14.29 -7.29
C ASN A 181 -13.24 -13.57 -8.65
N GLU A 182 -12.08 -13.05 -9.02
CA GLU A 182 -11.83 -12.32 -10.27
C GLU A 182 -10.91 -13.09 -11.24
N ASP A 183 -10.72 -14.37 -11.05
CA ASP A 183 -9.84 -15.26 -11.84
C ASP A 183 -10.13 -15.21 -13.33
N TRP A 184 -11.39 -15.00 -13.70
CA TRP A 184 -11.82 -14.98 -15.10
C TRP A 184 -11.09 -13.92 -15.95
N PHE A 185 -10.62 -12.82 -15.38
CA PHE A 185 -9.81 -11.81 -16.09
C PHE A 185 -8.38 -11.68 -15.55
N ARG A 186 -8.16 -11.95 -14.25
CA ARG A 186 -6.84 -11.84 -13.61
C ARG A 186 -5.86 -12.89 -14.14
N ILE A 187 -6.29 -14.16 -14.26
CA ILE A 187 -5.44 -15.23 -14.81
C ILE A 187 -5.07 -14.97 -16.26
N PRO A 188 -5.99 -14.65 -17.19
CA PRO A 188 -5.62 -14.26 -18.56
C PRO A 188 -4.68 -13.06 -18.65
N MET A 189 -4.77 -12.08 -17.72
CA MET A 189 -3.86 -10.93 -17.71
C MET A 189 -2.39 -11.32 -17.47
N ARG A 190 -2.12 -12.49 -16.90
CA ARG A 190 -0.77 -13.04 -16.72
C ARG A 190 -0.18 -13.65 -18.01
N TRP A 191 -1.00 -13.90 -19.02
CA TRP A 191 -0.51 -14.41 -20.31
C TRP A 191 0.27 -13.32 -21.06
N PRO A 192 1.42 -13.66 -21.67
CA PRO A 192 2.33 -12.66 -22.25
C PRO A 192 1.66 -11.70 -23.24
N VAL A 193 0.74 -12.19 -24.07
CA VAL A 193 0.06 -11.38 -25.08
C VAL A 193 -0.99 -10.47 -24.47
N ILE A 194 -1.81 -10.99 -23.56
CA ILE A 194 -2.89 -10.23 -22.91
C ILE A 194 -2.29 -9.24 -21.92
N GLY A 195 -1.35 -9.68 -21.10
CA GLY A 195 -0.66 -8.81 -20.16
C GLY A 195 0.10 -7.67 -20.85
N ALA A 196 0.64 -7.90 -22.05
CA ALA A 196 1.30 -6.82 -22.80
C ALA A 196 0.36 -5.67 -23.20
N LEU A 197 -0.96 -5.88 -23.17
CA LEU A 197 -1.96 -4.85 -23.45
C LEU A 197 -2.27 -3.99 -22.24
N ALA A 198 -1.98 -4.46 -21.01
CA ALA A 198 -2.19 -3.72 -19.79
C ALA A 198 -0.95 -2.89 -19.40
N PRO A 199 -1.13 -1.68 -18.86
CA PRO A 199 -0.04 -0.93 -18.24
C PRO A 199 0.72 -1.75 -17.20
N LYS A 200 2.04 -1.56 -17.13
CA LYS A 200 2.93 -2.34 -16.25
C LYS A 200 2.47 -2.31 -14.80
N ILE A 201 2.00 -1.17 -14.31
CA ILE A 201 1.52 -1.00 -12.93
C ILE A 201 0.32 -1.92 -12.61
N PHE A 202 -0.63 -2.09 -13.54
CA PHE A 202 -1.77 -3.00 -13.34
C PHE A 202 -1.36 -4.47 -13.41
N ARG A 203 -0.30 -4.81 -14.16
CA ARG A 203 0.25 -6.17 -14.16
C ARG A 203 0.90 -6.50 -12.82
N ILE A 204 1.60 -5.54 -12.22
CA ILE A 204 2.19 -5.69 -10.88
C ILE A 204 1.08 -5.89 -9.85
N SER A 205 0.06 -5.01 -9.84
CA SER A 205 -1.12 -5.16 -8.98
C SER A 205 -1.81 -6.52 -9.17
N ASN A 206 -1.96 -6.97 -10.42
CA ASN A 206 -2.61 -8.23 -10.71
C ASN A 206 -1.84 -9.42 -10.14
N GLU A 207 -0.50 -9.40 -10.16
CA GLU A 207 0.33 -10.45 -9.57
C GLU A 207 0.17 -10.54 -8.05
N GLU A 208 -0.07 -9.43 -7.36
CA GLU A 208 -0.37 -9.41 -5.92
C GLU A 208 -1.78 -9.96 -5.64
N LEU A 209 -2.77 -9.47 -6.39
CA LEU A 209 -4.18 -9.75 -6.11
C LEU A 209 -4.63 -11.18 -6.47
N VAL A 210 -3.99 -11.82 -7.46
CA VAL A 210 -4.31 -13.22 -7.84
C VAL A 210 -4.02 -14.22 -6.72
N PHE A 211 -3.12 -13.89 -5.81
CA PHE A 211 -2.67 -14.80 -4.74
C PHE A 211 -2.97 -14.23 -3.35
N LEU A 212 -3.75 -13.15 -3.27
CA LEU A 212 -3.96 -12.46 -2.00
C LEU A 212 -4.73 -13.33 -1.00
N ASP A 213 -5.72 -14.06 -1.44
CA ASP A 213 -6.50 -14.98 -0.60
C ASP A 213 -5.61 -16.06 0.03
N GLU A 214 -4.72 -16.70 -0.76
CA GLU A 214 -3.75 -17.67 -0.27
C GLU A 214 -2.80 -17.05 0.78
N GLU A 215 -2.29 -15.84 0.53
CA GLU A 215 -1.40 -15.12 1.45
C GLU A 215 -2.12 -14.70 2.75
N LEU A 216 -3.39 -14.31 2.65
CA LEU A 216 -4.23 -14.00 3.82
C LEU A 216 -4.53 -15.26 4.64
N GLU A 217 -4.72 -16.42 4.01
CA GLU A 217 -4.87 -17.70 4.71
C GLU A 217 -3.63 -18.03 5.55
N LEU A 218 -2.42 -17.78 5.03
CA LEU A 218 -1.18 -17.97 5.78
C LEU A 218 -1.08 -17.07 7.01
N MET A 219 -1.77 -15.92 7.01
CA MET A 219 -1.79 -15.00 8.16
C MET A 219 -2.77 -15.43 9.26
N LEU A 220 -3.77 -16.27 8.98
CA LEU A 220 -4.82 -16.63 9.96
C LEU A 220 -4.28 -17.10 11.32
N PRO A 221 -3.26 -17.99 11.40
CA PRO A 221 -2.73 -18.42 12.69
C PRO A 221 -1.92 -17.35 13.43
N LEU A 222 -1.48 -16.27 12.75
CA LEU A 222 -0.61 -15.23 13.30
C LEU A 222 -1.38 -14.08 13.98
N TRP A 223 -2.66 -13.91 13.68
CA TRP A 223 -3.47 -12.82 14.26
C TRP A 223 -3.48 -12.78 15.78
N LYS A 224 -3.45 -13.95 16.42
CA LYS A 224 -3.40 -14.09 17.88
C LYS A 224 -2.11 -13.54 18.50
N ASP A 225 -1.05 -13.38 17.72
CA ASP A 225 0.25 -12.93 18.18
C ASP A 225 0.36 -11.40 18.21
N LEU A 226 -0.63 -10.69 17.62
CA LEU A 226 -0.73 -9.24 17.70
C LEU A 226 -1.18 -8.83 19.12
N THR A 227 -0.34 -8.03 19.79
CA THR A 227 -0.59 -7.54 21.15
C THR A 227 -0.51 -6.01 21.26
N MET A 228 0.00 -5.32 20.23
CA MET A 228 0.05 -3.87 20.16
C MET A 228 -1.32 -3.25 19.85
N PRO A 229 -1.57 -1.98 20.22
CA PRO A 229 -2.76 -1.25 19.81
C PRO A 229 -3.01 -1.35 18.31
N SER A 230 -4.21 -1.81 17.94
CA SER A 230 -4.59 -2.09 16.56
C SER A 230 -5.93 -1.42 16.25
N MET A 231 -5.98 -0.70 15.12
CA MET A 231 -7.18 0.01 14.69
C MET A 231 -7.56 -0.36 13.27
N VAL A 232 -8.87 -0.47 13.03
CA VAL A 232 -9.42 -0.63 11.67
C VAL A 232 -10.44 0.48 11.43
N ILE A 233 -10.34 1.13 10.27
CA ILE A 233 -11.36 2.07 9.79
C ILE A 233 -11.89 1.54 8.46
N GLN A 234 -13.17 1.16 8.42
CA GLN A 234 -13.78 0.53 7.25
C GLN A 234 -15.00 1.33 6.77
N GLY A 235 -15.13 1.50 5.45
CA GLY A 235 -16.28 2.12 4.82
C GLY A 235 -17.38 1.13 4.51
N GLY A 236 -18.64 1.44 4.87
CA GLY A 236 -19.80 0.61 4.59
C GLY A 236 -20.23 0.60 3.11
N LYS A 237 -19.81 1.61 2.33
CA LYS A 237 -20.03 1.71 0.88
C LYS A 237 -18.76 1.39 0.08
N ASP A 238 -17.82 0.65 0.66
CA ASP A 238 -16.64 0.17 -0.03
C ASP A 238 -17.04 -0.89 -1.07
N MET A 239 -16.70 -0.62 -2.33
CA MET A 239 -17.00 -1.50 -3.47
C MET A 239 -15.76 -2.24 -3.98
N LEU A 240 -14.59 -1.99 -3.39
CA LEU A 240 -13.31 -2.60 -3.78
C LEU A 240 -12.87 -3.66 -2.77
N VAL A 241 -13.13 -3.40 -1.49
CA VAL A 241 -12.85 -4.31 -0.38
C VAL A 241 -14.13 -4.51 0.40
N ASP A 242 -14.51 -5.75 0.65
CA ASP A 242 -15.75 -6.10 1.34
C ASP A 242 -15.79 -5.47 2.74
N PRO A 243 -16.85 -4.70 3.11
CA PRO A 243 -16.99 -4.12 4.43
C PRO A 243 -16.93 -5.10 5.60
N GLY A 244 -17.21 -6.39 5.34
CA GLY A 244 -17.09 -7.48 6.31
C GLY A 244 -15.68 -7.65 6.90
N ASN A 245 -14.66 -7.07 6.27
CA ASN A 245 -13.30 -7.05 6.80
C ASN A 245 -13.20 -6.38 8.19
N ALA A 246 -14.08 -5.43 8.52
CA ALA A 246 -14.16 -4.85 9.86
C ALA A 246 -14.56 -5.91 10.92
N ALA A 247 -15.60 -6.69 10.63
CA ALA A 247 -16.04 -7.77 11.53
C ALA A 247 -15.01 -8.90 11.62
N PHE A 248 -14.33 -9.23 10.51
CA PHE A 248 -13.23 -10.18 10.52
C PHE A 248 -12.11 -9.71 11.45
N ALA A 249 -11.63 -8.47 11.29
CA ALA A 249 -10.57 -7.90 12.15
C ALA A 249 -10.98 -7.90 13.63
N ASP A 250 -12.24 -7.53 13.94
CA ASP A 250 -12.76 -7.59 15.30
C ASP A 250 -12.68 -8.99 15.88
N SER A 251 -12.99 -10.01 15.10
CA SER A 251 -12.93 -11.41 15.52
C SER A 251 -11.52 -11.95 15.71
N MET A 252 -10.55 -11.45 14.92
CA MET A 252 -9.17 -11.95 14.89
C MET A 252 -8.23 -11.25 15.87
N LEU A 253 -8.45 -9.99 16.17
CA LEU A 253 -7.64 -9.19 17.12
C LEU A 253 -8.03 -9.52 18.57
N VAL A 254 -7.79 -10.77 18.99
CA VAL A 254 -8.23 -11.27 20.29
C VAL A 254 -7.32 -10.84 21.47
N ASN A 255 -6.04 -10.61 21.21
CA ASN A 255 -5.03 -10.26 22.22
C ASN A 255 -4.57 -8.79 22.16
N ALA A 256 -4.96 -8.04 21.12
CA ALA A 256 -4.61 -6.65 20.93
C ALA A 256 -5.66 -5.69 21.51
N PRO A 257 -5.27 -4.60 22.16
CA PRO A 257 -6.18 -3.46 22.33
C PRO A 257 -6.66 -2.99 20.96
N LYS A 258 -7.96 -3.04 20.71
CA LYS A 258 -8.50 -2.78 19.36
C LYS A 258 -9.53 -1.66 19.34
N ASP A 259 -9.58 -0.93 18.21
CA ASP A 259 -10.62 0.06 17.89
C ASP A 259 -11.11 -0.19 16.48
N ILE A 260 -12.36 -0.59 16.32
CA ILE A 260 -12.99 -0.87 15.03
C ILE A 260 -14.00 0.24 14.71
N VAL A 261 -13.64 1.08 13.75
CA VAL A 261 -14.45 2.21 13.31
C VAL A 261 -15.13 1.87 11.98
N PHE A 262 -16.44 1.73 12.01
CA PHE A 262 -17.24 1.47 10.82
C PHE A 262 -17.98 2.74 10.39
N LEU A 263 -17.74 3.17 9.13
CA LEU A 263 -18.28 4.39 8.55
C LEU A 263 -19.31 4.04 7.47
N GLU A 264 -20.57 3.93 7.85
CA GLU A 264 -21.63 3.42 6.96
C GLU A 264 -21.72 4.11 5.60
N GLU A 265 -21.47 5.44 5.55
CA GLU A 265 -21.59 6.24 4.34
C GLU A 265 -20.27 6.40 3.55
N SER A 266 -19.15 5.93 4.09
CA SER A 266 -17.84 6.09 3.46
C SER A 266 -17.52 4.95 2.49
N ASN A 267 -16.74 5.29 1.45
CA ASN A 267 -16.26 4.35 0.45
C ASN A 267 -14.81 3.89 0.77
N HIS A 268 -14.16 3.25 -0.19
CA HIS A 268 -12.78 2.74 -0.09
C HIS A 268 -11.72 3.82 0.19
N PHE A 269 -11.97 5.06 -0.22
CA PHE A 269 -10.96 6.12 -0.23
C PHE A 269 -10.86 6.89 1.10
N ILE A 270 -10.95 6.19 2.22
CA ILE A 270 -10.91 6.71 3.59
C ILE A 270 -9.73 7.65 3.85
N PRO A 271 -8.48 7.36 3.44
CA PRO A 271 -7.36 8.27 3.70
C PRO A 271 -7.56 9.68 3.18
N TRP A 272 -8.34 9.84 2.12
CA TRP A 272 -8.58 11.13 1.46
C TRP A 272 -9.94 11.72 1.78
N SER A 273 -11.01 10.89 1.74
CA SER A 273 -12.38 11.35 1.99
C SER A 273 -12.68 11.62 3.46
N ASN A 274 -11.97 10.96 4.37
CA ASN A 274 -12.14 11.05 5.82
C ASN A 274 -10.82 11.45 6.53
N SER A 275 -9.97 12.23 5.87
CA SER A 275 -8.62 12.55 6.34
C SER A 275 -8.59 13.13 7.75
N ASP A 276 -9.55 13.97 8.13
CA ASP A 276 -9.61 14.56 9.47
C ASP A 276 -9.86 13.51 10.56
N LEU A 277 -10.72 12.52 10.28
CA LEU A 277 -10.92 11.39 11.18
C LEU A 277 -9.65 10.54 11.27
N VAL A 278 -9.02 10.24 10.14
CA VAL A 278 -7.77 9.45 10.12
C VAL A 278 -6.68 10.14 10.92
N LYS A 279 -6.47 11.45 10.74
CA LYS A 279 -5.52 12.26 11.52
C LYS A 279 -5.82 12.20 13.01
N LYS A 280 -7.08 12.40 13.39
CA LYS A 280 -7.53 12.31 14.79
C LYS A 280 -7.18 10.93 15.37
N LYS A 281 -7.47 9.86 14.65
CA LYS A 281 -7.21 8.49 15.08
C LYS A 281 -5.71 8.16 15.18
N ILE A 282 -4.89 8.69 14.29
CA ILE A 282 -3.41 8.60 14.39
C ILE A 282 -2.93 9.29 15.69
N LEU A 283 -3.45 10.48 16.00
CA LEU A 283 -3.08 11.20 17.22
C LEU A 283 -3.55 10.48 18.51
N GLU A 284 -4.72 9.84 18.48
CA GLU A 284 -5.21 9.01 19.58
C GLU A 284 -4.28 7.80 19.80
N MET A 285 -3.86 7.14 18.74
CA MET A 285 -2.90 6.03 18.77
C MET A 285 -1.54 6.46 19.34
N LEU A 286 -0.98 7.56 18.86
CA LEU A 286 0.29 8.11 19.39
C LEU A 286 0.22 8.42 20.88
N LYS A 287 -0.90 9.01 21.37
CA LYS A 287 -1.11 9.28 22.77
C LYS A 287 -1.18 7.99 23.61
N GLN A 288 -1.90 7.00 23.12
CA GLN A 288 -2.01 5.70 23.78
C GLN A 288 -0.63 5.04 23.94
N ILE A 289 0.19 5.06 22.89
CA ILE A 289 1.52 4.43 22.88
C ILE A 289 2.52 5.20 23.76
N LYS A 290 2.52 6.53 23.69
CA LYS A 290 3.40 7.38 24.52
C LYS A 290 2.98 7.44 25.99
N GLY A 291 1.84 6.90 26.37
CA GLY A 291 1.30 6.94 27.74
C GLY A 291 0.89 8.34 28.18
N ASP A 292 0.69 9.26 27.25
CA ASP A 292 0.20 10.61 27.53
C ASP A 292 -1.28 10.56 27.92
N THR A 293 -1.55 10.53 29.22
CA THR A 293 -2.89 10.78 29.75
C THR A 293 -3.38 12.14 29.24
N LEU A 294 -4.59 12.15 28.69
CA LEU A 294 -5.30 13.38 28.30
C LEU A 294 -5.23 14.42 29.42
N ARG A 295 -4.43 15.46 29.24
CA ARG A 295 -4.51 16.70 30.01
C ARG A 295 -5.26 17.74 29.21
#